data_297babfe90ae3e14b849ad84304c89b0
#
_entry.id   297babfe90ae3e14b849ad84304c89b0
#
_cell.length_a   1.000
_cell.length_b   1.000
_cell.length_c   1.000
_cell.angle_alpha   90.00
_cell.angle_beta   90.00
_cell.angle_gamma   90.00
#
_symmetry.space_group_name_H-M   'P 1'
#
loop_
_entity.id
_entity.type
_entity.pdbx_description
1 polymer ?
#
loop_
_entity_poly.entity_id
_entity_poly.type
_entity_poly.pdbx_seq_one_letter_code
_entity_poly.pdbx_strand_id
1 'polypeptide(L)'
;MYSNKENVNILTSLLTAHGIHHAVVCPGSRNAPIVHNLNECPDIQCYPVTDERSAAFYALGMTQALKEPVVVCVTSGSALLNLAPAVAEAYYQHRPLVVISADRPPQWIDQQDGQTLPQSDAFGRFVRKAVTLPEPHNEEEHWYCNRLVNEALIIKHAPVHINVPISEPLFAFATPELPKERKIDFIPADISNMTLTHVCRMFMQAKRPMLIAGQPMNALMDEAVKAVHDDESFVPDFVLYTGGCIVSKRLKHFLRKAKETWVVNRDGEVTDTFMNLTHVIQGDGETIADLIRFNLEEQPHPFVQKWEALIADIRQKMDADTLPFSQAAAVKHFEQQLSSLLLPPSSFLPPPIVHYANSTAIRLANTYARHPVYCNRGVNGIEGSLSTAAGFSLAASSSLVFCVIGDLSFFYDQNALWNQNLKGNLRILLLNNGKGGIFDTLSGLEQSPAREPLVAAQHHTSAEGICMQNAVGYRKAADMQQMQQGIDWLLTADSERPLLLEILLS
;
A
#
# COMPACT_ATOMS: atom_id res chain seq x y z
N MET A 1 14.55 -14.52 -28.02
CA MET A 1 14.50 -13.53 -29.13
C MET A 1 13.56 -12.41 -28.73
N TYR A 2 13.99 -11.16 -28.90
CA TYR A 2 13.21 -9.98 -28.48
C TYR A 2 12.41 -9.37 -29.64
N SER A 3 11.51 -8.44 -29.33
CA SER A 3 10.71 -7.70 -30.30
C SER A 3 11.60 -6.92 -31.28
N ASN A 4 11.12 -6.72 -32.50
CA ASN A 4 11.78 -5.85 -33.46
C ASN A 4 11.54 -4.34 -33.19
N LYS A 5 10.84 -4.01 -32.13
CA LYS A 5 10.55 -2.63 -31.73
C LYS A 5 11.69 -2.07 -30.89
N GLU A 6 12.43 -1.11 -31.45
CA GLU A 6 13.63 -0.57 -30.84
C GLU A 6 13.33 0.18 -29.51
N ASN A 7 12.27 0.98 -29.46
CA ASN A 7 11.84 1.64 -28.23
C ASN A 7 11.51 0.64 -27.11
N VAL A 8 10.92 -0.51 -27.44
CA VAL A 8 10.62 -1.59 -26.48
C VAL A 8 11.91 -2.26 -26.00
N ASN A 9 12.89 -2.44 -26.87
CA ASN A 9 14.20 -3.02 -26.52
C ASN A 9 15.00 -2.06 -25.59
N ILE A 10 15.03 -0.77 -25.91
CA ILE A 10 15.66 0.28 -25.07
C ILE A 10 15.01 0.28 -23.68
N LEU A 11 13.66 0.29 -23.63
CA LEU A 11 12.92 0.24 -22.38
C LEU A 11 13.29 -0.98 -21.53
N THR A 12 13.26 -2.18 -22.12
CA THR A 12 13.56 -3.44 -21.41
C THR A 12 15.00 -3.45 -20.88
N SER A 13 15.96 -3.03 -21.68
CA SER A 13 17.36 -2.91 -21.28
C SER A 13 17.55 -1.96 -20.10
N LEU A 14 16.88 -0.80 -20.11
CA LEU A 14 16.99 0.18 -19.03
C LEU A 14 16.26 -0.25 -17.76
N LEU A 15 15.15 -0.99 -17.85
CA LEU A 15 14.48 -1.54 -16.67
C LEU A 15 15.45 -2.43 -15.88
N THR A 16 16.14 -3.36 -16.55
CA THR A 16 17.14 -4.23 -15.91
C THR A 16 18.34 -3.45 -15.39
N ALA A 17 18.86 -2.49 -16.18
CA ALA A 17 19.96 -1.64 -15.75
C ALA A 17 19.65 -0.83 -14.49
N HIS A 18 18.39 -0.43 -14.29
CA HIS A 18 17.91 0.26 -13.08
C HIS A 18 17.53 -0.69 -11.94
N GLY A 19 17.72 -2.01 -12.10
CA GLY A 19 17.45 -3.01 -11.08
C GLY A 19 15.95 -3.26 -10.87
N ILE A 20 15.15 -3.21 -11.93
CA ILE A 20 13.72 -3.53 -11.89
C ILE A 20 13.53 -4.97 -12.37
N HIS A 21 13.15 -5.84 -11.45
CA HIS A 21 13.10 -7.29 -11.64
C HIS A 21 11.68 -7.88 -11.61
N HIS A 22 10.65 -7.08 -11.35
CA HIS A 22 9.29 -7.55 -11.19
C HIS A 22 8.32 -6.74 -12.04
N ALA A 23 7.47 -7.44 -12.80
CA ALA A 23 6.46 -6.83 -13.66
C ALA A 23 5.11 -7.53 -13.53
N VAL A 24 4.08 -6.79 -13.12
CA VAL A 24 2.69 -7.22 -13.21
C VAL A 24 2.19 -6.87 -14.61
N VAL A 25 1.71 -7.87 -15.35
CA VAL A 25 1.36 -7.72 -16.76
C VAL A 25 -0.10 -8.04 -17.02
N CYS A 26 -0.78 -7.16 -17.73
CA CYS A 26 -2.16 -7.36 -18.16
C CYS A 26 -2.22 -7.85 -19.61
N PRO A 27 -3.23 -8.65 -19.98
CA PRO A 27 -3.41 -9.11 -21.35
C PRO A 27 -3.73 -7.97 -22.30
N GLY A 28 -3.29 -8.10 -23.56
CA GLY A 28 -3.61 -7.16 -24.61
C GLY A 28 -2.73 -7.36 -25.86
N SER A 29 -3.21 -6.94 -27.02
CA SER A 29 -2.46 -7.06 -28.28
C SER A 29 -1.41 -5.94 -28.43
N ARG A 30 -1.75 -4.70 -28.06
CA ARG A 30 -0.85 -3.56 -28.26
C ARG A 30 0.38 -3.61 -27.35
N ASN A 31 0.25 -4.12 -26.11
CA ASN A 31 1.36 -4.31 -25.20
C ASN A 31 2.12 -5.64 -25.40
N ALA A 32 1.67 -6.51 -26.33
CA ALA A 32 2.33 -7.81 -26.53
C ALA A 32 3.84 -7.73 -26.82
N PRO A 33 4.36 -6.75 -27.61
CA PRO A 33 5.81 -6.61 -27.78
C PRO A 33 6.55 -6.33 -26.46
N ILE A 34 5.94 -5.51 -25.58
CA ILE A 34 6.51 -5.19 -24.26
C ILE A 34 6.47 -6.42 -23.36
N VAL A 35 5.29 -7.05 -23.24
CA VAL A 35 5.11 -8.25 -22.39
C VAL A 35 6.01 -9.40 -22.86
N HIS A 36 6.15 -9.58 -24.17
CA HIS A 36 7.08 -10.56 -24.73
C HIS A 36 8.53 -10.29 -24.27
N ASN A 37 9.00 -9.06 -24.41
CA ASN A 37 10.36 -8.70 -23.99
C ASN A 37 10.58 -8.87 -22.48
N LEU A 38 9.60 -8.47 -21.67
CA LEU A 38 9.67 -8.67 -20.22
C LEU A 38 9.74 -10.15 -19.84
N ASN A 39 8.99 -11.01 -20.55
CA ASN A 39 8.97 -12.46 -20.31
C ASN A 39 10.25 -13.18 -20.81
N GLU A 40 10.80 -12.73 -21.94
CA GLU A 40 12.05 -13.30 -22.48
C GLU A 40 13.29 -12.83 -21.71
N CYS A 41 13.19 -11.73 -20.96
CA CYS A 41 14.30 -11.22 -20.18
C CYS A 41 14.50 -12.05 -18.90
N PRO A 42 15.65 -12.73 -18.73
CA PRO A 42 15.85 -13.63 -17.58
C PRO A 42 15.92 -12.91 -16.24
N ASP A 43 16.15 -11.59 -16.25
CA ASP A 43 16.25 -10.76 -15.05
C ASP A 43 14.89 -10.22 -14.58
N ILE A 44 13.80 -10.46 -15.34
CA ILE A 44 12.47 -9.92 -15.02
C ILE A 44 11.48 -11.07 -14.81
N GLN A 45 10.87 -11.11 -13.64
CA GLN A 45 9.77 -12.02 -13.33
C GLN A 45 8.42 -11.37 -13.64
N CYS A 46 7.63 -12.00 -14.52
CA CYS A 46 6.29 -11.54 -14.88
C CYS A 46 5.21 -12.20 -14.03
N TYR A 47 4.21 -11.41 -13.64
CA TYR A 47 3.04 -11.85 -12.88
C TYR A 47 1.77 -11.46 -13.67
N PRO A 48 1.08 -12.42 -14.30
CA PRO A 48 -0.11 -12.12 -15.07
C PRO A 48 -1.30 -11.80 -14.15
N VAL A 49 -1.96 -10.66 -14.39
CA VAL A 49 -3.19 -10.25 -13.73
C VAL A 49 -4.12 -9.63 -14.77
N THR A 50 -5.34 -10.15 -14.88
CA THR A 50 -6.24 -9.77 -15.99
C THR A 50 -6.95 -8.44 -15.74
N ASP A 51 -7.44 -8.18 -14.54
CA ASP A 51 -8.08 -6.92 -14.15
C ASP A 51 -7.01 -5.85 -13.91
N GLU A 52 -6.98 -4.81 -14.73
CA GLU A 52 -5.95 -3.78 -14.66
C GLU A 52 -5.96 -3.01 -13.33
N ARG A 53 -7.13 -2.77 -12.75
CA ARG A 53 -7.24 -2.14 -11.44
C ARG A 53 -6.57 -3.01 -10.36
N SER A 54 -6.91 -4.29 -10.32
CA SER A 54 -6.25 -5.26 -9.43
C SER A 54 -4.76 -5.32 -9.70
N ALA A 55 -4.32 -5.37 -10.97
CA ALA A 55 -2.91 -5.43 -11.37
C ALA A 55 -2.09 -4.28 -10.80
N ALA A 56 -2.61 -3.06 -10.85
CA ALA A 56 -1.93 -1.90 -10.31
C ALA A 56 -1.79 -1.96 -8.77
N PHE A 57 -2.82 -2.43 -8.07
CA PHE A 57 -2.74 -2.66 -6.62
C PHE A 57 -1.86 -3.86 -6.25
N TYR A 58 -1.80 -4.90 -7.09
CA TYR A 58 -0.80 -5.96 -6.95
C TYR A 58 0.62 -5.40 -7.01
N ALA A 59 0.92 -4.61 -8.04
CA ALA A 59 2.22 -3.97 -8.18
C ALA A 59 2.51 -3.05 -6.97
N LEU A 60 1.53 -2.30 -6.47
CA LEU A 60 1.66 -1.51 -5.24
C LEU A 60 2.03 -2.38 -4.03
N GLY A 61 1.35 -3.51 -3.82
CA GLY A 61 1.66 -4.45 -2.75
C GLY A 61 3.07 -5.04 -2.87
N MET A 62 3.51 -5.34 -4.09
CA MET A 62 4.87 -5.80 -4.36
C MET A 62 5.91 -4.71 -4.03
N THR A 63 5.66 -3.43 -4.35
CA THR A 63 6.57 -2.33 -3.95
C THR A 63 6.70 -2.20 -2.42
N GLN A 64 5.64 -2.51 -1.69
CA GLN A 64 5.66 -2.49 -0.22
C GLN A 64 6.52 -3.63 0.35
N ALA A 65 6.42 -4.83 -0.23
CA ALA A 65 7.16 -6.02 0.19
C ALA A 65 8.66 -5.92 -0.15
N LEU A 66 8.95 -5.54 -1.39
CA LEU A 66 10.32 -5.53 -1.94
C LEU A 66 11.09 -4.25 -1.58
N LYS A 67 10.36 -3.16 -1.30
CA LYS A 67 10.91 -1.79 -1.15
C LYS A 67 11.66 -1.30 -2.41
N GLU A 68 11.28 -1.83 -3.57
CA GLU A 68 11.88 -1.59 -4.89
C GLU A 68 10.81 -1.18 -5.91
N PRO A 69 11.19 -0.58 -7.05
CA PRO A 69 10.27 -0.30 -8.13
C PRO A 69 9.69 -1.57 -8.75
N VAL A 70 8.39 -1.57 -9.01
CA VAL A 70 7.67 -2.65 -9.68
C VAL A 70 6.92 -2.10 -10.88
N VAL A 71 7.01 -2.81 -12.01
CA VAL A 71 6.27 -2.47 -13.24
C VAL A 71 4.83 -2.96 -13.15
N VAL A 72 3.89 -2.14 -13.64
CA VAL A 72 2.57 -2.58 -14.12
C VAL A 72 2.45 -2.24 -15.60
N CYS A 73 2.21 -3.25 -16.43
CA CYS A 73 2.15 -3.09 -17.90
C CYS A 73 0.74 -3.37 -18.42
N VAL A 74 0.16 -2.41 -19.14
CA VAL A 74 -1.20 -2.49 -19.69
C VAL A 74 -1.22 -2.18 -21.19
N THR A 75 -2.28 -2.63 -21.84
CA THR A 75 -2.58 -2.27 -23.24
C THR A 75 -3.11 -0.84 -23.36
N SER A 76 -3.40 -0.39 -24.58
CA SER A 76 -3.89 0.96 -24.85
C SER A 76 -5.36 1.16 -24.45
N GLY A 77 -5.76 2.41 -24.33
CA GLY A 77 -7.15 2.81 -24.10
C GLY A 77 -7.56 2.78 -22.64
N SER A 78 -8.79 2.33 -22.35
CA SER A 78 -9.37 2.33 -21.00
C SER A 78 -8.60 1.49 -19.98
N ALA A 79 -7.80 0.53 -20.43
CA ALA A 79 -6.90 -0.27 -19.57
C ALA A 79 -6.00 0.63 -18.71
N LEU A 80 -5.44 1.69 -19.30
CA LEU A 80 -4.64 2.67 -18.58
C LEU A 80 -5.42 3.38 -17.47
N LEU A 81 -6.65 3.80 -17.75
CA LEU A 81 -7.45 4.56 -16.78
C LEU A 81 -7.87 3.72 -15.56
N ASN A 82 -7.98 2.39 -15.71
CA ASN A 82 -8.24 1.49 -14.59
C ASN A 82 -7.11 1.48 -13.55
N LEU A 83 -5.89 1.90 -13.89
CA LEU A 83 -4.79 1.99 -12.94
C LEU A 83 -4.87 3.20 -12.01
N ALA A 84 -5.67 4.21 -12.34
CA ALA A 84 -5.68 5.52 -11.69
C ALA A 84 -5.84 5.46 -10.15
N PRO A 85 -6.73 4.64 -9.56
CA PRO A 85 -6.86 4.55 -8.10
C PRO A 85 -5.56 4.09 -7.42
N ALA A 86 -4.89 3.07 -7.98
CA ALA A 86 -3.65 2.55 -7.42
C ALA A 86 -2.46 3.52 -7.63
N VAL A 87 -2.43 4.22 -8.76
CA VAL A 87 -1.41 5.26 -9.04
C VAL A 87 -1.55 6.41 -8.03
N ALA A 88 -2.78 6.87 -7.77
CA ALA A 88 -3.03 7.90 -6.76
C ALA A 88 -2.64 7.41 -5.36
N GLU A 89 -2.99 6.18 -5.00
CA GLU A 89 -2.60 5.59 -3.71
C GLU A 89 -1.08 5.48 -3.58
N ALA A 90 -0.38 5.00 -4.62
CA ALA A 90 1.08 4.90 -4.67
C ALA A 90 1.75 6.29 -4.54
N TYR A 91 1.18 7.33 -5.16
CA TYR A 91 1.66 8.70 -5.05
C TYR A 91 1.67 9.18 -3.61
N TYR A 92 0.55 9.06 -2.90
CA TYR A 92 0.44 9.50 -1.51
C TYR A 92 1.15 8.58 -0.51
N GLN A 93 1.45 7.34 -0.90
CA GLN A 93 2.29 6.44 -0.12
C GLN A 93 3.79 6.56 -0.44
N HIS A 94 4.18 7.43 -1.38
CA HIS A 94 5.56 7.57 -1.87
C HIS A 94 6.16 6.23 -2.33
N ARG A 95 5.38 5.44 -3.12
CA ARG A 95 5.81 4.13 -3.62
C ARG A 95 6.25 4.19 -5.08
N PRO A 96 7.36 3.53 -5.44
CA PRO A 96 7.93 3.56 -6.79
C PRO A 96 7.18 2.62 -7.73
N LEU A 97 5.99 2.99 -8.16
CA LEU A 97 5.21 2.25 -9.15
C LEU A 97 5.60 2.70 -10.57
N VAL A 98 6.07 1.79 -11.42
CA VAL A 98 6.40 2.09 -12.81
C VAL A 98 5.25 1.65 -13.71
N VAL A 99 4.44 2.60 -14.16
CA VAL A 99 3.36 2.34 -15.11
C VAL A 99 3.91 2.34 -16.53
N ILE A 100 3.71 1.26 -17.26
CA ILE A 100 4.00 1.17 -18.69
C ILE A 100 2.70 0.93 -19.43
N SER A 101 2.33 1.86 -20.32
CA SER A 101 1.17 1.71 -21.20
C SER A 101 1.62 1.60 -22.65
N ALA A 102 1.19 0.55 -23.34
CA ALA A 102 1.29 0.56 -24.79
C ALA A 102 0.31 1.57 -25.37
N ASP A 103 0.62 2.15 -26.52
CA ASP A 103 -0.24 3.12 -27.16
C ASP A 103 -0.28 2.89 -28.68
N ARG A 104 -1.27 3.50 -29.32
CA ARG A 104 -1.29 3.68 -30.77
C ARG A 104 -0.29 4.79 -31.18
N PRO A 105 0.24 4.75 -32.42
CA PRO A 105 0.99 5.88 -32.95
C PRO A 105 0.17 7.18 -32.89
N PRO A 106 0.80 8.35 -32.62
CA PRO A 106 0.10 9.61 -32.32
C PRO A 106 -0.91 10.07 -33.39
N GLN A 107 -0.66 9.75 -34.65
CA GLN A 107 -1.54 10.11 -35.75
C GLN A 107 -2.91 9.40 -35.73
N TRP A 108 -3.08 8.35 -34.93
CA TRP A 108 -4.34 7.61 -34.81
C TRP A 108 -5.17 8.00 -33.59
N ILE A 109 -4.60 8.81 -32.70
CA ILE A 109 -5.32 9.28 -31.50
C ILE A 109 -6.44 10.22 -31.94
N ASP A 110 -7.62 10.06 -31.35
CA ASP A 110 -8.85 10.81 -31.67
C ASP A 110 -9.31 10.71 -33.14
N GLN A 111 -8.87 9.68 -33.86
CA GLN A 111 -9.30 9.40 -35.24
C GLN A 111 -10.32 8.25 -35.34
N GLN A 112 -11.08 8.00 -34.28
CA GLN A 112 -12.06 6.91 -34.19
C GLN A 112 -11.44 5.50 -34.34
N ASP A 113 -10.13 5.37 -34.17
CA ASP A 113 -9.47 4.07 -34.09
C ASP A 113 -9.76 3.41 -32.73
N GLY A 114 -9.92 2.09 -32.72
CA GLY A 114 -10.32 1.34 -31.52
C GLY A 114 -9.27 1.38 -30.43
N GLN A 115 -9.69 1.46 -29.17
CA GLN A 115 -8.82 1.48 -27.99
C GLN A 115 -7.78 2.61 -28.00
N THR A 116 -8.20 3.82 -28.38
CA THR A 116 -7.38 5.03 -28.34
C THR A 116 -7.97 6.06 -27.39
N LEU A 117 -7.11 6.77 -26.73
CA LEU A 117 -7.39 8.00 -25.97
C LEU A 117 -6.07 8.75 -25.76
N PRO A 118 -6.08 10.04 -25.43
CA PRO A 118 -4.86 10.77 -25.07
C PRO A 118 -4.26 10.21 -23.77
N GLN A 119 -3.14 9.45 -23.88
CA GLN A 119 -2.53 8.72 -22.76
C GLN A 119 -1.41 9.47 -22.06
N SER A 120 -0.75 10.43 -22.74
CA SER A 120 0.50 11.05 -22.30
C SER A 120 0.45 11.59 -20.87
N ASP A 121 -0.60 12.25 -20.46
CA ASP A 121 -0.73 12.86 -19.12
C ASP A 121 -1.96 12.33 -18.36
N ALA A 122 -2.36 11.08 -18.63
CA ALA A 122 -3.60 10.51 -18.09
C ALA A 122 -3.70 10.52 -16.56
N PHE A 123 -2.57 10.50 -15.85
CA PHE A 123 -2.53 10.53 -14.38
C PHE A 123 -2.25 11.91 -13.79
N GLY A 124 -1.98 12.92 -14.62
CA GLY A 124 -1.74 14.29 -14.18
C GLY A 124 -0.70 14.36 -13.06
N ARG A 125 -1.07 15.02 -11.96
CA ARG A 125 -0.17 15.21 -10.81
C ARG A 125 0.15 13.94 -10.01
N PHE A 126 -0.54 12.82 -10.24
CA PHE A 126 -0.34 11.58 -9.48
C PHE A 126 0.85 10.75 -9.97
N VAL A 127 1.58 11.22 -10.96
CA VAL A 127 2.90 10.70 -11.33
C VAL A 127 3.94 11.81 -11.23
N ARG A 128 5.13 11.47 -10.76
CA ARG A 128 6.22 12.46 -10.63
C ARG A 128 6.86 12.78 -11.98
N LYS A 129 6.79 11.83 -12.90
CA LYS A 129 7.24 11.96 -14.28
C LYS A 129 6.35 11.15 -15.21
N ALA A 130 5.90 11.76 -16.29
CA ALA A 130 5.30 11.09 -17.43
C ALA A 130 6.18 11.32 -18.66
N VAL A 131 6.41 10.27 -19.44
CA VAL A 131 7.16 10.33 -20.70
C VAL A 131 6.45 9.53 -21.78
N THR A 132 6.52 9.98 -23.02
CA THR A 132 6.09 9.23 -24.19
C THR A 132 7.31 8.81 -24.98
N LEU A 133 7.50 7.51 -25.18
CA LEU A 133 8.68 6.89 -25.75
C LEU A 133 8.46 6.59 -27.23
N PRO A 134 8.90 7.46 -28.16
CA PRO A 134 8.66 7.25 -29.59
C PRO A 134 9.42 6.02 -30.14
N GLU A 135 9.05 5.57 -31.33
CA GLU A 135 9.90 4.65 -32.09
C GLU A 135 11.07 5.42 -32.70
N PRO A 136 12.34 5.13 -32.37
CA PRO A 136 13.48 5.84 -32.91
C PRO A 136 13.82 5.35 -34.33
N HIS A 137 14.30 6.27 -35.19
CA HIS A 137 14.71 5.99 -36.58
C HIS A 137 16.16 6.40 -36.87
N ASN A 138 16.85 7.02 -35.90
CA ASN A 138 18.22 7.45 -35.99
C ASN A 138 18.87 7.55 -34.61
N GLU A 139 20.19 7.80 -34.55
CA GLU A 139 20.95 7.84 -33.30
C GLU A 139 20.50 8.95 -32.32
N GLU A 140 20.04 10.09 -32.81
CA GLU A 140 19.57 11.20 -31.97
C GLU A 140 18.22 10.79 -31.30
N GLU A 141 17.33 10.17 -32.03
CA GLU A 141 16.06 9.67 -31.48
C GLU A 141 16.28 8.49 -30.54
N HIS A 142 17.26 7.61 -30.82
CA HIS A 142 17.67 6.56 -29.90
C HIS A 142 18.19 7.16 -28.56
N TRP A 143 19.11 8.12 -28.64
CA TRP A 143 19.57 8.84 -27.45
C TRP A 143 18.41 9.52 -26.71
N TYR A 144 17.45 10.09 -27.43
CA TYR A 144 16.27 10.70 -26.83
C TYR A 144 15.43 9.70 -26.07
N CYS A 145 15.18 8.50 -26.63
CA CYS A 145 14.49 7.41 -25.95
C CYS A 145 15.23 6.97 -24.68
N ASN A 146 16.55 6.74 -24.77
CA ASN A 146 17.38 6.42 -23.61
C ASN A 146 17.24 7.44 -22.50
N ARG A 147 17.32 8.75 -22.85
CA ARG A 147 17.18 9.83 -21.88
C ARG A 147 15.82 9.83 -21.20
N LEU A 148 14.72 9.70 -21.96
CA LEU A 148 13.35 9.71 -21.42
C LEU A 148 13.12 8.59 -20.40
N VAL A 149 13.58 7.36 -20.70
CA VAL A 149 13.45 6.24 -19.78
C VAL A 149 14.27 6.48 -18.52
N ASN A 150 15.51 6.96 -18.64
CA ASN A 150 16.33 7.30 -17.47
C ASN A 150 15.66 8.39 -16.61
N GLU A 151 15.12 9.47 -17.22
CA GLU A 151 14.41 10.54 -16.50
C GLU A 151 13.24 10.02 -15.66
N ALA A 152 12.56 8.97 -16.11
CA ALA A 152 11.50 8.33 -15.34
C ALA A 152 12.07 7.40 -14.26
N LEU A 153 13.03 6.54 -14.60
CA LEU A 153 13.49 5.46 -13.72
C LEU A 153 14.44 5.89 -12.59
N ILE A 154 15.02 7.09 -12.65
CA ILE A 154 15.77 7.65 -11.52
C ILE A 154 14.88 8.01 -10.33
N ILE A 155 13.57 8.11 -10.52
CA ILE A 155 12.60 8.43 -9.47
C ILE A 155 12.26 7.16 -8.70
N LYS A 156 12.70 7.07 -7.44
CA LYS A 156 12.59 5.86 -6.60
C LYS A 156 11.56 5.97 -5.45
N HIS A 157 10.79 7.06 -5.39
CA HIS A 157 9.90 7.32 -4.26
C HIS A 157 8.50 7.83 -4.69
N ALA A 158 8.18 7.71 -5.96
CA ALA A 158 6.86 8.10 -6.49
C ALA A 158 6.53 7.31 -7.75
N PRO A 159 5.26 7.23 -8.16
CA PRO A 159 4.86 6.64 -9.43
C PRO A 159 5.41 7.43 -10.61
N VAL A 160 5.72 6.70 -11.68
CA VAL A 160 6.09 7.25 -12.98
C VAL A 160 5.29 6.57 -14.09
N HIS A 161 5.11 7.27 -15.21
CA HIS A 161 4.38 6.73 -16.36
C HIS A 161 5.23 6.81 -17.62
N ILE A 162 5.38 5.67 -18.30
CA ILE A 162 6.06 5.54 -19.59
C ILE A 162 5.02 5.06 -20.61
N ASN A 163 4.56 5.97 -21.44
CA ASN A 163 3.66 5.69 -22.55
C ASN A 163 4.48 5.28 -23.77
N VAL A 164 4.15 4.15 -24.40
CA VAL A 164 4.92 3.53 -25.46
C VAL A 164 4.07 3.36 -26.72
N PRO A 165 4.06 4.34 -27.63
CA PRO A 165 3.48 4.18 -28.96
C PRO A 165 4.18 3.08 -29.75
N ILE A 166 3.39 2.14 -30.33
CA ILE A 166 3.91 1.00 -31.09
C ILE A 166 3.14 0.90 -32.42
N SER A 167 3.86 1.00 -33.53
CA SER A 167 3.30 0.84 -34.88
C SER A 167 3.11 -0.64 -35.25
N GLU A 168 2.28 -0.92 -36.26
CA GLU A 168 2.22 -2.24 -36.88
C GLU A 168 3.46 -2.51 -37.76
N PRO A 169 3.89 -3.77 -37.95
CA PRO A 169 3.36 -4.98 -37.32
C PRO A 169 3.83 -5.15 -35.88
N LEU A 170 2.98 -5.77 -35.02
CA LEU A 170 3.28 -5.94 -33.58
C LEU A 170 4.08 -7.22 -33.29
N PHE A 171 3.85 -8.29 -34.05
CA PHE A 171 4.25 -9.65 -33.70
C PHE A 171 5.48 -10.10 -34.50
N ALA A 172 6.56 -9.30 -34.46
CA ALA A 172 7.85 -9.65 -35.02
C ALA A 172 8.88 -9.72 -33.87
N PHE A 173 9.48 -10.92 -33.68
CA PHE A 173 10.38 -11.22 -32.57
C PHE A 173 11.66 -11.86 -33.10
N ALA A 174 12.54 -11.06 -33.71
CA ALA A 174 13.74 -11.52 -34.36
C ALA A 174 15.03 -10.87 -33.84
N THR A 175 14.96 -9.97 -32.88
CA THR A 175 16.12 -9.33 -32.27
C THR A 175 16.80 -10.29 -31.29
N PRO A 176 18.07 -10.68 -31.50
CA PRO A 176 18.71 -11.73 -30.72
C PRO A 176 19.08 -11.28 -29.30
N GLU A 177 19.48 -10.01 -29.13
CA GLU A 177 19.99 -9.45 -27.89
C GLU A 177 19.43 -8.04 -27.67
N LEU A 178 19.22 -7.68 -26.39
CA LEU A 178 18.87 -6.30 -26.02
C LEU A 178 20.06 -5.36 -26.24
N PRO A 179 19.83 -4.10 -26.62
CA PRO A 179 20.90 -3.11 -26.74
C PRO A 179 21.53 -2.84 -25.36
N LYS A 180 22.82 -2.51 -25.36
CA LYS A 180 23.51 -2.03 -24.15
C LYS A 180 23.24 -0.55 -23.96
N GLU A 181 22.30 -0.23 -23.09
CA GLU A 181 21.88 1.13 -22.85
C GLU A 181 22.71 1.81 -21.75
N ARG A 182 22.92 3.11 -21.91
CA ARG A 182 23.57 3.93 -20.90
C ARG A 182 22.59 4.23 -19.76
N LYS A 183 22.87 3.73 -18.57
CA LYS A 183 22.17 4.09 -17.32
C LYS A 183 22.66 5.46 -16.84
N ILE A 184 21.74 6.28 -16.32
CA ILE A 184 22.03 7.51 -15.60
C ILE A 184 21.74 7.26 -14.11
N ASP A 185 22.76 7.41 -13.27
CA ASP A 185 22.61 7.27 -11.82
C ASP A 185 22.27 8.62 -11.19
N PHE A 186 21.31 8.60 -10.27
CA PHE A 186 20.96 9.76 -9.46
C PHE A 186 21.52 9.59 -8.04
N ILE A 187 22.30 10.56 -7.59
CA ILE A 187 22.86 10.60 -6.24
C ILE A 187 22.07 11.63 -5.45
N PRO A 188 21.19 11.21 -4.52
CA PRO A 188 20.39 12.13 -3.71
C PRO A 188 21.27 12.89 -2.71
N ALA A 189 20.83 14.08 -2.33
CA ALA A 189 21.42 14.78 -1.20
C ALA A 189 20.94 14.15 0.12
N ASP A 190 21.88 13.78 1.00
CA ASP A 190 21.57 13.24 2.32
C ASP A 190 21.26 14.34 3.34
N ILE A 191 20.47 13.98 4.36
CA ILE A 191 20.30 14.86 5.53
C ILE A 191 21.67 15.03 6.20
N SER A 192 22.11 16.26 6.41
CA SER A 192 23.39 16.52 7.06
C SER A 192 23.38 16.03 8.52
N ASN A 193 24.51 15.53 9.00
CA ASN A 193 24.67 15.17 10.41
C ASN A 193 24.35 16.34 11.36
N MET A 194 24.58 17.56 10.91
CA MET A 194 24.23 18.77 11.66
C MET A 194 22.71 18.92 11.81
N THR A 195 21.95 18.65 10.76
CA THR A 195 20.47 18.66 10.80
C THR A 195 19.95 17.55 11.71
N LEU A 196 20.46 16.33 11.58
CA LEU A 196 20.10 15.19 12.44
C LEU A 196 20.36 15.52 13.91
N THR A 197 21.56 16.01 14.26
CA THR A 197 21.94 16.42 15.63
C THR A 197 21.01 17.53 16.13
N HIS A 198 20.66 18.49 15.27
CA HIS A 198 19.76 19.58 15.66
C HIS A 198 18.36 19.08 16.01
N VAL A 199 17.78 18.22 15.16
CA VAL A 199 16.44 17.63 15.39
C VAL A 199 16.42 16.83 16.71
N CYS A 200 17.40 15.95 16.92
CA CYS A 200 17.50 15.18 18.16
C CYS A 200 17.64 16.09 19.39
N ARG A 201 18.49 17.10 19.32
CA ARG A 201 18.65 18.05 20.42
C ARG A 201 17.34 18.78 20.74
N MET A 202 16.60 19.26 19.73
CA MET A 202 15.31 19.94 19.91
C MET A 202 14.29 19.01 20.56
N PHE A 203 14.22 17.76 20.10
CA PHE A 203 13.35 16.75 20.69
C PHE A 203 13.69 16.47 22.16
N MET A 204 14.96 16.17 22.45
CA MET A 204 15.40 15.83 23.82
C MET A 204 15.34 17.01 24.80
N GLN A 205 15.45 18.25 24.33
CA GLN A 205 15.35 19.46 25.15
C GLN A 205 13.91 19.97 25.36
N ALA A 206 12.96 19.54 24.55
CA ALA A 206 11.55 19.87 24.75
C ALA A 206 11.06 19.34 26.10
N LYS A 207 10.18 20.05 26.76
CA LYS A 207 9.64 19.62 28.07
C LYS A 207 8.66 18.45 27.91
N ARG A 208 7.93 18.42 26.79
CA ARG A 208 6.90 17.43 26.47
C ARG A 208 7.00 17.00 25.02
N PRO A 209 8.09 16.32 24.62
CA PRO A 209 8.29 15.89 23.23
C PRO A 209 7.41 14.69 22.88
N MET A 210 6.91 14.65 21.63
CA MET A 210 6.19 13.52 21.12
C MET A 210 6.64 13.21 19.70
N LEU A 211 7.03 11.96 19.45
CA LEU A 211 7.30 11.43 18.11
C LEU A 211 6.06 10.75 17.58
N ILE A 212 5.59 11.17 16.43
CA ILE A 212 4.45 10.60 15.73
C ILE A 212 4.91 10.03 14.38
N ALA A 213 4.81 8.72 14.23
CA ALA A 213 5.00 8.03 12.95
C ALA A 213 3.64 7.74 12.31
N GLY A 214 3.51 7.97 10.99
CA GLY A 214 2.26 7.75 10.28
C GLY A 214 1.95 6.27 10.08
N GLN A 215 2.82 5.55 9.40
CA GLN A 215 2.76 4.08 9.22
C GLN A 215 4.17 3.50 9.30
N PRO A 216 4.35 2.32 9.91
CA PRO A 216 3.38 1.48 10.61
C PRO A 216 2.90 2.14 11.93
N MET A 217 1.59 1.98 12.22
CA MET A 217 0.91 2.71 13.29
C MET A 217 1.15 2.13 14.67
N ASN A 218 1.21 3.00 15.69
CA ASN A 218 1.12 2.59 17.09
C ASN A 218 -0.34 2.36 17.48
N ALA A 219 -0.69 1.13 17.85
CA ALA A 219 -1.97 0.79 18.42
C ALA A 219 -2.22 1.54 19.76
N LEU A 220 -3.48 1.76 20.10
CA LEU A 220 -3.96 2.36 21.34
C LEU A 220 -3.84 3.89 21.48
N MET A 221 -3.22 4.61 20.56
CA MET A 221 -3.14 6.06 20.66
C MET A 221 -4.51 6.76 20.65
N ASP A 222 -5.51 6.21 19.95
CA ASP A 222 -6.86 6.77 19.98
C ASP A 222 -7.53 6.62 21.34
N GLU A 223 -7.40 5.45 21.97
CA GLU A 223 -7.92 5.18 23.32
C GLU A 223 -7.12 5.94 24.39
N ALA A 224 -5.81 6.05 24.23
CA ALA A 224 -4.98 6.83 25.13
C ALA A 224 -5.38 8.32 25.13
N VAL A 225 -5.53 8.91 23.95
CA VAL A 225 -6.00 10.29 23.83
C VAL A 225 -7.41 10.48 24.38
N LYS A 226 -8.31 9.48 24.23
CA LYS A 226 -9.64 9.50 24.84
C LYS A 226 -9.58 9.56 26.36
N ALA A 227 -8.66 8.78 26.97
CA ALA A 227 -8.50 8.73 28.41
C ALA A 227 -7.98 10.03 29.02
N VAL A 228 -7.18 10.81 28.27
CA VAL A 228 -6.52 12.04 28.76
C VAL A 228 -6.96 13.32 28.06
N HIS A 229 -8.09 13.28 27.37
CA HIS A 229 -8.56 14.37 26.51
C HIS A 229 -8.69 15.72 27.23
N ASP A 230 -8.99 15.75 28.54
CA ASP A 230 -9.12 16.93 29.37
C ASP A 230 -7.88 17.19 30.27
N ASP A 231 -6.85 16.33 30.19
CA ASP A 231 -5.63 16.50 30.96
C ASP A 231 -4.53 17.17 30.14
N GLU A 232 -4.38 18.47 30.32
CA GLU A 232 -3.39 19.27 29.62
C GLU A 232 -1.92 18.85 29.93
N SER A 233 -1.68 18.10 31.03
CA SER A 233 -0.35 17.58 31.34
C SER A 233 0.14 16.53 30.36
N PHE A 234 -0.74 15.96 29.54
CA PHE A 234 -0.42 15.04 28.43
C PHE A 234 -0.29 15.75 27.09
N VAL A 235 -0.63 17.05 26.98
CA VAL A 235 -0.47 17.76 25.73
C VAL A 235 1.00 18.01 25.44
N PRO A 236 1.54 17.57 24.27
CA PRO A 236 2.94 17.84 23.92
C PRO A 236 3.16 19.33 23.69
N ASP A 237 4.37 19.83 23.99
CA ASP A 237 4.81 21.16 23.57
C ASP A 237 5.59 21.12 22.26
N PHE A 238 6.14 19.95 21.91
CA PHE A 238 6.87 19.72 20.66
C PHE A 238 6.45 18.38 20.04
N VAL A 239 6.04 18.41 18.78
CA VAL A 239 5.71 17.22 18.00
C VAL A 239 6.68 17.08 16.85
N LEU A 240 7.33 15.93 16.74
CA LEU A 240 8.03 15.51 15.53
C LEU A 240 7.17 14.50 14.78
N TYR A 241 6.78 14.84 13.59
CA TYR A 241 5.89 14.02 12.78
C TYR A 241 6.64 13.45 11.57
N THR A 242 6.72 12.12 11.50
CA THR A 242 7.38 11.42 10.40
C THR A 242 6.35 10.63 9.60
N GLY A 243 6.06 11.07 8.40
CA GLY A 243 5.35 10.35 7.35
C GLY A 243 3.93 9.89 7.62
N GLY A 244 3.23 9.60 6.55
CA GLY A 244 2.00 8.83 6.47
C GLY A 244 0.72 9.46 7.07
N CYS A 245 -0.42 8.91 6.69
CA CYS A 245 -1.72 9.39 7.15
C CYS A 245 -2.09 8.80 8.53
N ILE A 246 -2.40 9.65 9.50
CA ILE A 246 -2.92 9.23 10.81
C ILE A 246 -4.40 8.86 10.68
N VAL A 247 -4.79 7.68 11.18
CA VAL A 247 -6.18 7.17 11.15
C VAL A 247 -7.07 7.95 12.12
N SER A 248 -6.59 8.21 13.33
CA SER A 248 -7.37 8.80 14.41
C SER A 248 -7.65 10.29 14.21
N LYS A 249 -8.92 10.66 14.02
CA LYS A 249 -9.35 12.06 14.04
C LYS A 249 -9.13 12.69 15.41
N ARG A 250 -9.35 11.93 16.50
CA ARG A 250 -9.18 12.39 17.88
C ARG A 250 -7.73 12.76 18.16
N LEU A 251 -6.79 11.92 17.77
CA LEU A 251 -5.35 12.21 17.87
C LEU A 251 -4.98 13.49 17.09
N LYS A 252 -5.48 13.65 15.86
CA LYS A 252 -5.25 14.88 15.07
C LYS A 252 -5.74 16.14 15.81
N HIS A 253 -6.94 16.10 16.38
CA HIS A 253 -7.48 17.21 17.16
C HIS A 253 -6.70 17.48 18.45
N PHE A 254 -6.26 16.42 19.12
CA PHE A 254 -5.44 16.53 20.32
C PHE A 254 -4.09 17.19 20.04
N LEU A 255 -3.42 16.79 18.96
CA LEU A 255 -2.11 17.34 18.57
C LEU A 255 -2.17 18.80 18.08
N ARG A 256 -3.35 19.31 17.72
CA ARG A 256 -3.56 20.77 17.47
C ARG A 256 -3.33 21.63 18.71
N LYS A 257 -3.38 21.04 19.92
CA LYS A 257 -3.07 21.74 21.17
C LYS A 257 -1.57 21.88 21.40
N ALA A 258 -0.73 21.17 20.66
CA ALA A 258 0.73 21.28 20.77
C ALA A 258 1.21 22.68 20.37
N LYS A 259 2.29 23.13 20.98
CA LYS A 259 2.85 24.47 20.73
C LYS A 259 3.44 24.57 19.32
N GLU A 260 4.13 23.51 18.88
CA GLU A 260 4.75 23.45 17.56
C GLU A 260 4.88 22.02 17.05
N THR A 261 4.90 21.87 15.72
CA THR A 261 5.15 20.62 15.02
C THR A 261 6.25 20.82 13.99
N TRP A 262 7.18 19.88 13.94
CA TRP A 262 8.13 19.72 12.83
C TRP A 262 7.73 18.48 12.03
N VAL A 263 7.70 18.58 10.72
CA VAL A 263 7.41 17.44 9.83
C VAL A 263 8.68 17.01 9.09
N VAL A 264 8.86 15.69 8.98
CA VAL A 264 9.91 15.10 8.15
C VAL A 264 9.26 14.36 7.01
N ASN A 265 9.59 14.71 5.78
CA ASN A 265 9.17 13.99 4.58
C ASN A 265 10.22 14.07 3.47
N ARG A 266 10.16 13.11 2.54
CA ARG A 266 11.18 12.99 1.48
C ARG A 266 11.11 14.10 0.44
N ASP A 267 9.95 14.68 0.23
CA ASP A 267 9.70 15.67 -0.83
C ASP A 267 9.88 17.11 -0.36
N GLY A 268 10.02 17.36 0.95
CA GLY A 268 10.06 18.70 1.53
C GLY A 268 8.72 19.43 1.42
N GLU A 269 7.61 18.70 1.23
CA GLU A 269 6.28 19.29 1.09
C GLU A 269 5.73 19.78 2.43
N VAL A 270 5.05 20.93 2.39
CA VAL A 270 4.37 21.49 3.55
C VAL A 270 3.08 20.71 3.81
N THR A 271 3.07 19.92 4.90
CA THR A 271 1.90 19.14 5.33
C THR A 271 1.53 19.53 6.77
N ASP A 272 0.63 20.49 6.93
CA ASP A 272 0.21 21.01 8.24
C ASP A 272 -1.08 20.35 8.74
N THR A 273 -0.99 19.07 9.10
CA THR A 273 -2.12 18.27 9.59
C THR A 273 -2.66 18.78 10.94
N PHE A 274 -1.79 19.39 11.77
CA PHE A 274 -2.13 19.79 13.13
C PHE A 274 -2.34 21.29 13.28
N MET A 275 -2.19 22.08 12.21
CA MET A 275 -2.39 23.53 12.21
C MET A 275 -1.41 24.31 13.13
N ASN A 276 -0.22 23.73 13.36
CA ASN A 276 0.83 24.30 14.22
C ASN A 276 2.23 23.96 13.69
N LEU A 277 2.37 23.70 12.40
CA LEU A 277 3.62 23.40 11.73
C LEU A 277 4.55 24.61 11.72
N THR A 278 5.77 24.44 12.16
CA THR A 278 6.82 25.47 12.15
C THR A 278 8.00 25.13 11.25
N HIS A 279 8.32 23.84 11.07
CA HIS A 279 9.48 23.41 10.28
C HIS A 279 9.14 22.21 9.40
N VAL A 280 9.69 22.21 8.20
CA VAL A 280 9.71 21.07 7.28
C VAL A 280 11.15 20.65 7.07
N ILE A 281 11.42 19.37 7.31
CA ILE A 281 12.73 18.75 7.11
C ILE A 281 12.60 17.79 5.93
N GLN A 282 13.34 18.07 4.87
CA GLN A 282 13.42 17.15 3.76
C GLN A 282 14.37 16.00 4.10
N GLY A 283 13.84 14.77 4.15
CA GLY A 283 14.64 13.60 4.43
C GLY A 283 13.84 12.36 4.78
N ASP A 284 14.56 11.32 5.19
CA ASP A 284 13.96 10.06 5.60
C ASP A 284 13.51 10.09 7.05
N GLY A 285 12.20 9.95 7.25
CA GLY A 285 11.61 10.01 8.59
C GLY A 285 11.95 8.78 9.45
N GLU A 286 12.20 7.61 8.84
CA GLU A 286 12.58 6.39 9.56
C GLU A 286 13.95 6.56 10.23
N THR A 287 14.93 7.08 9.50
CA THR A 287 16.26 7.38 10.03
C THR A 287 16.21 8.30 11.24
N ILE A 288 15.40 9.36 11.18
CA ILE A 288 15.26 10.29 12.32
C ILE A 288 14.53 9.63 13.49
N ALA A 289 13.49 8.84 13.23
CA ALA A 289 12.75 8.14 14.27
C ALA A 289 13.62 7.13 15.02
N ASP A 290 14.48 6.39 14.32
CA ASP A 290 15.40 5.41 14.92
C ASP A 290 16.47 6.10 15.77
N LEU A 291 16.99 7.22 15.30
CA LEU A 291 17.96 8.02 16.08
C LEU A 291 17.33 8.56 17.37
N ILE A 292 16.07 8.99 17.34
CA ILE A 292 15.37 9.44 18.54
C ILE A 292 15.10 8.28 19.49
N ARG A 293 14.68 7.11 18.99
CA ARG A 293 14.50 5.91 19.82
C ARG A 293 15.78 5.53 20.52
N PHE A 294 16.89 5.48 19.81
CA PHE A 294 18.20 5.20 20.39
C PHE A 294 18.55 6.18 21.52
N ASN A 295 18.35 7.49 21.30
CA ASN A 295 18.61 8.49 22.36
C ASN A 295 17.66 8.35 23.56
N LEU A 296 16.40 7.94 23.35
CA LEU A 296 15.43 7.70 24.43
C LEU A 296 15.76 6.44 25.24
N GLU A 297 16.36 5.42 24.63
CA GLU A 297 16.84 4.21 25.32
C GLU A 297 18.02 4.55 26.25
N GLU A 298 18.95 5.42 25.81
CA GLU A 298 20.07 5.87 26.61
C GLU A 298 19.71 6.92 27.69
N GLN A 299 18.77 7.80 27.36
CA GLN A 299 18.30 8.89 28.22
C GLN A 299 16.77 8.97 28.23
N PRO A 300 16.09 8.16 29.04
CA PRO A 300 14.65 8.14 29.13
C PRO A 300 14.05 9.51 29.47
N HIS A 301 13.02 9.94 28.73
CA HIS A 301 12.38 11.22 28.93
C HIS A 301 11.09 11.07 29.78
N PRO A 302 10.92 11.82 30.89
CA PRO A 302 9.79 11.65 31.80
C PRO A 302 8.41 11.77 31.16
N PHE A 303 8.24 12.66 30.18
CA PHE A 303 6.98 12.81 29.45
C PHE A 303 6.67 11.61 28.56
N VAL A 304 7.67 11.02 27.91
CA VAL A 304 7.52 9.80 27.10
C VAL A 304 7.14 8.64 28.01
N GLN A 305 7.84 8.44 29.14
CA GLN A 305 7.51 7.41 30.12
C GLN A 305 6.09 7.55 30.69
N LYS A 306 5.60 8.77 30.86
CA LYS A 306 4.22 9.04 31.28
C LYS A 306 3.20 8.51 30.28
N TRP A 307 3.44 8.70 28.97
CA TRP A 307 2.61 8.15 27.91
C TRP A 307 2.71 6.63 27.82
N GLU A 308 3.89 6.08 27.95
CA GLU A 308 4.12 4.62 27.93
C GLU A 308 3.38 3.92 29.07
N ALA A 309 3.43 4.49 30.28
CA ALA A 309 2.68 3.98 31.43
C ALA A 309 1.16 3.99 31.21
N LEU A 310 0.62 5.08 30.63
CA LEU A 310 -0.79 5.19 30.29
C LEU A 310 -1.19 4.15 29.24
N ILE A 311 -0.38 3.99 28.20
CA ILE A 311 -0.64 3.02 27.12
C ILE A 311 -0.61 1.59 27.66
N ALA A 312 0.32 1.29 28.60
CA ALA A 312 0.41 -0.02 29.24
C ALA A 312 -0.82 -0.33 30.10
N ASP A 313 -1.32 0.64 30.90
CA ASP A 313 -2.55 0.49 31.70
C ASP A 313 -3.79 0.25 30.83
N ILE A 314 -3.95 1.05 29.76
CA ILE A 314 -5.06 0.88 28.81
C ILE A 314 -4.99 -0.48 28.15
N ARG A 315 -3.80 -0.93 27.74
CA ARG A 315 -3.59 -2.24 27.14
C ARG A 315 -4.03 -3.36 28.08
N GLN A 316 -3.61 -3.30 29.33
CA GLN A 316 -4.00 -4.30 30.32
C GLN A 316 -5.52 -4.38 30.51
N LYS A 317 -6.21 -3.24 30.59
CA LYS A 317 -7.68 -3.18 30.67
C LYS A 317 -8.35 -3.78 29.44
N MET A 318 -7.89 -3.45 28.25
CA MET A 318 -8.45 -3.94 27.00
C MET A 318 -8.20 -5.44 26.79
N ASP A 319 -7.07 -5.97 27.26
CA ASP A 319 -6.78 -7.40 27.20
C ASP A 319 -7.73 -8.21 28.10
N ALA A 320 -8.06 -7.68 29.26
CA ALA A 320 -8.97 -8.31 30.23
C ALA A 320 -10.45 -8.24 29.82
N ASP A 321 -10.82 -7.36 28.90
CA ASP A 321 -12.20 -7.13 28.49
C ASP A 321 -12.75 -8.32 27.67
N THR A 322 -13.99 -8.74 27.94
CA THR A 322 -14.67 -9.82 27.23
C THR A 322 -15.70 -9.23 26.28
N LEU A 323 -15.52 -9.46 25.00
CA LEU A 323 -16.40 -8.92 23.97
C LEU A 323 -17.43 -9.95 23.51
N PRO A 324 -18.69 -9.54 23.24
CA PRO A 324 -19.65 -10.39 22.55
C PRO A 324 -19.20 -10.67 21.11
N PHE A 325 -19.80 -11.68 20.47
CA PHE A 325 -19.56 -12.00 19.08
C PHE A 325 -19.75 -10.75 18.19
N SER A 326 -18.67 -10.29 17.56
CA SER A 326 -18.61 -9.02 16.83
C SER A 326 -17.34 -8.92 16.00
N GLN A 327 -17.25 -7.93 15.10
CA GLN A 327 -16.01 -7.60 14.39
C GLN A 327 -14.84 -7.33 15.35
N ALA A 328 -15.11 -6.62 16.45
CA ALA A 328 -14.10 -6.33 17.46
C ALA A 328 -13.60 -7.59 18.16
N ALA A 329 -14.51 -8.53 18.51
CA ALA A 329 -14.13 -9.82 19.08
C ALA A 329 -13.27 -10.65 18.11
N ALA A 330 -13.63 -10.66 16.82
CA ALA A 330 -12.88 -11.38 15.78
C ALA A 330 -11.46 -10.83 15.63
N VAL A 331 -11.31 -9.51 15.50
CA VAL A 331 -9.99 -8.89 15.38
C VAL A 331 -9.18 -9.03 16.66
N LYS A 332 -9.79 -8.83 17.84
CA LYS A 332 -9.11 -9.04 19.13
C LYS A 332 -8.56 -10.46 19.24
N HIS A 333 -9.39 -11.46 18.96
CA HIS A 333 -8.98 -12.87 19.06
C HIS A 333 -7.88 -13.18 18.02
N PHE A 334 -8.04 -12.73 16.77
CA PHE A 334 -7.03 -12.87 15.72
C PHE A 334 -5.66 -12.31 16.16
N GLU A 335 -5.64 -11.09 16.68
CA GLU A 335 -4.40 -10.43 17.12
C GLU A 335 -3.76 -11.12 18.34
N GLN A 336 -4.58 -11.64 19.26
CA GLN A 336 -4.09 -12.42 20.42
C GLN A 336 -3.42 -13.72 19.97
N GLN A 337 -4.06 -14.48 19.07
CA GLN A 337 -3.51 -15.72 18.55
C GLN A 337 -2.28 -15.47 17.67
N LEU A 338 -2.30 -14.45 16.83
CA LEU A 338 -1.17 -14.06 16.00
C LEU A 338 0.05 -13.69 16.85
N SER A 339 -0.16 -12.96 17.96
CA SER A 339 0.89 -12.59 18.90
C SER A 339 1.57 -13.81 19.52
N SER A 340 0.84 -14.90 19.74
CA SER A 340 1.40 -16.16 20.25
C SER A 340 2.31 -16.85 19.22
N LEU A 341 2.07 -16.65 17.94
CA LEU A 341 2.92 -17.15 16.85
C LEU A 341 4.19 -16.29 16.64
N LEU A 342 4.17 -15.04 17.09
CA LEU A 342 5.31 -14.13 17.01
C LEU A 342 6.33 -14.35 18.16
N LEU A 343 6.01 -15.16 19.18
CA LEU A 343 6.86 -15.44 20.34
C LEU A 343 7.10 -16.96 20.47
N PRO A 344 8.34 -17.47 20.53
CA PRO A 344 9.65 -16.80 20.55
C PRO A 344 10.35 -16.78 19.19
N PRO A 345 11.47 -16.02 19.02
CA PRO A 345 12.17 -15.90 17.74
C PRO A 345 12.97 -17.14 17.31
N SER A 346 12.56 -18.33 17.76
CA SER A 346 13.23 -19.61 17.47
C SER A 346 12.70 -20.34 16.24
N SER A 347 11.68 -19.82 15.54
CA SER A 347 11.21 -20.40 14.28
C SER A 347 11.98 -19.79 13.12
N PHE A 348 12.53 -20.64 12.24
CA PHE A 348 13.19 -20.27 10.98
C PHE A 348 12.23 -19.63 9.95
N LEU A 349 10.98 -19.38 10.31
CA LEU A 349 9.98 -18.75 9.44
C LEU A 349 10.00 -17.24 9.62
N PRO A 350 9.92 -16.47 8.53
CA PRO A 350 9.81 -15.03 8.60
C PRO A 350 8.48 -14.64 9.29
N PRO A 351 8.44 -13.49 9.98
CA PRO A 351 7.24 -13.05 10.69
C PRO A 351 6.05 -12.87 9.75
N PRO A 352 4.83 -13.16 10.19
CA PRO A 352 3.63 -12.92 9.41
C PRO A 352 3.42 -11.42 9.16
N ILE A 353 2.84 -11.11 8.02
CA ILE A 353 2.53 -9.76 7.56
C ILE A 353 1.01 -9.57 7.61
N VAL A 354 0.54 -8.44 8.11
CA VAL A 354 -0.90 -8.18 8.19
C VAL A 354 -1.25 -6.88 7.46
N HIS A 355 -2.15 -7.02 6.50
CA HIS A 355 -2.82 -5.92 5.82
C HIS A 355 -4.23 -5.74 6.41
N TYR A 356 -4.56 -4.50 6.74
CA TYR A 356 -5.91 -4.11 7.15
C TYR A 356 -6.54 -3.22 6.09
N ALA A 357 -7.73 -3.57 5.64
CA ALA A 357 -8.49 -2.70 4.75
C ALA A 357 -8.98 -1.44 5.47
N ASN A 358 -9.30 -0.43 4.70
CA ASN A 358 -9.84 0.83 5.22
C ASN A 358 -11.18 0.64 5.96
N SER A 359 -11.70 1.70 6.55
CA SER A 359 -12.94 1.74 7.35
C SER A 359 -12.80 1.04 8.72
N THR A 360 -13.68 0.13 9.08
CA THR A 360 -13.73 -0.50 10.41
C THR A 360 -12.50 -1.36 10.68
N ALA A 361 -12.02 -2.13 9.69
CA ALA A 361 -10.89 -3.04 9.86
C ALA A 361 -9.63 -2.33 10.39
N ILE A 362 -9.17 -1.25 9.75
CA ILE A 362 -7.99 -0.51 10.22
C ILE A 362 -8.22 0.20 11.56
N ARG A 363 -9.45 0.57 11.89
CA ARG A 363 -9.76 1.16 13.21
C ARG A 363 -9.64 0.13 14.32
N LEU A 364 -10.07 -1.11 14.06
CA LEU A 364 -9.88 -2.22 14.99
C LEU A 364 -8.41 -2.60 15.13
N ALA A 365 -7.63 -2.56 14.02
CA ALA A 365 -6.18 -2.72 14.10
C ALA A 365 -5.55 -1.64 14.98
N ASN A 366 -5.98 -0.39 14.86
CA ASN A 366 -5.50 0.72 15.71
C ASN A 366 -5.81 0.52 17.21
N THR A 367 -6.69 -0.41 17.53
CA THR A 367 -7.05 -0.80 18.90
C THR A 367 -6.32 -2.06 19.36
N TYR A 368 -6.25 -3.09 18.53
CA TYR A 368 -5.83 -4.44 18.96
C TYR A 368 -4.48 -4.90 18.40
N ALA A 369 -4.00 -4.37 17.27
CA ALA A 369 -2.73 -4.80 16.70
C ALA A 369 -1.53 -4.37 17.57
N ARG A 370 -0.53 -5.27 17.67
CA ARG A 370 0.69 -5.08 18.49
C ARG A 370 1.98 -5.16 17.66
N HIS A 371 1.83 -5.18 16.36
CA HIS A 371 2.90 -5.27 15.37
C HIS A 371 2.64 -4.24 14.25
N PRO A 372 3.63 -3.96 13.40
CA PRO A 372 3.43 -3.13 12.22
C PRO A 372 2.35 -3.71 11.31
N VAL A 373 1.42 -2.87 10.85
CA VAL A 373 0.35 -3.25 9.93
C VAL A 373 0.41 -2.43 8.64
N TYR A 374 0.02 -3.05 7.52
CA TYR A 374 -0.10 -2.39 6.23
C TYR A 374 -1.55 -2.00 5.94
N CYS A 375 -1.74 -0.87 5.27
CA CYS A 375 -3.06 -0.41 4.85
C CYS A 375 -2.91 0.61 3.71
N ASN A 376 -3.86 0.65 2.79
CA ASN A 376 -3.93 1.65 1.74
C ASN A 376 -4.43 2.99 2.31
N ARG A 377 -3.51 3.77 2.90
CA ARG A 377 -3.81 5.02 3.62
C ARG A 377 -3.39 6.29 2.90
N GLY A 378 -2.97 6.19 1.65
CA GLY A 378 -2.69 7.35 0.80
C GLY A 378 -3.96 8.13 0.48
N VAL A 379 -4.91 7.48 -0.16
CA VAL A 379 -6.22 8.06 -0.53
C VAL A 379 -7.34 7.60 0.41
N ASN A 380 -7.20 6.43 1.03
CA ASN A 380 -8.19 5.81 1.93
C ASN A 380 -9.43 5.25 1.23
N GLY A 381 -9.32 4.83 -0.02
CA GLY A 381 -10.39 4.14 -0.73
C GLY A 381 -10.66 2.74 -0.16
N ILE A 382 -11.80 2.16 -0.52
CA ILE A 382 -12.15 0.77 -0.13
C ILE A 382 -11.72 -0.25 -1.19
N GLU A 383 -11.39 0.23 -2.39
CA GLU A 383 -10.85 -0.58 -3.48
C GLU A 383 -9.40 -1.00 -3.24
N GLY A 384 -8.97 -2.09 -3.85
CA GLY A 384 -7.58 -2.51 -3.95
C GLY A 384 -6.93 -3.04 -2.69
N SER A 385 -7.61 -3.10 -1.54
CA SER A 385 -7.01 -3.60 -0.29
C SER A 385 -6.64 -5.08 -0.38
N LEU A 386 -7.52 -5.90 -0.95
CA LEU A 386 -7.26 -7.32 -1.17
C LEU A 386 -6.19 -7.52 -2.24
N SER A 387 -6.26 -6.77 -3.34
CA SER A 387 -5.29 -6.81 -4.42
C SER A 387 -3.88 -6.41 -3.94
N THR A 388 -3.76 -5.42 -3.05
CA THR A 388 -2.48 -5.03 -2.45
C THR A 388 -1.90 -6.15 -1.59
N ALA A 389 -2.72 -6.77 -0.72
CA ALA A 389 -2.28 -7.91 0.08
C ALA A 389 -1.90 -9.12 -0.79
N ALA A 390 -2.65 -9.37 -1.86
CA ALA A 390 -2.37 -10.42 -2.83
C ALA A 390 -1.03 -10.20 -3.55
N GLY A 391 -0.77 -8.99 -4.04
CA GLY A 391 0.51 -8.64 -4.64
C GLY A 391 1.68 -8.76 -3.65
N PHE A 392 1.48 -8.30 -2.42
CA PHE A 392 2.47 -8.47 -1.35
C PHE A 392 2.79 -9.96 -1.11
N SER A 393 1.76 -10.84 -1.09
CA SER A 393 1.94 -12.27 -0.87
C SER A 393 2.75 -12.96 -1.97
N LEU A 394 2.65 -12.50 -3.22
CA LEU A 394 3.47 -13.00 -4.33
C LEU A 394 4.95 -12.64 -4.16
N ALA A 395 5.23 -11.42 -3.70
CA ALA A 395 6.59 -10.94 -3.47
C ALA A 395 7.22 -11.52 -2.20
N ALA A 396 6.41 -11.77 -1.15
CA ALA A 396 6.84 -12.32 0.13
C ALA A 396 6.41 -13.79 0.27
N SER A 397 6.77 -14.64 -0.68
CA SER A 397 6.28 -16.03 -0.80
C SER A 397 6.61 -16.94 0.38
N SER A 398 7.61 -16.61 1.19
CA SER A 398 8.00 -17.34 2.40
C SER A 398 7.27 -16.91 3.67
N SER A 399 6.55 -15.78 3.64
CA SER A 399 5.78 -15.26 4.78
C SER A 399 4.30 -15.53 4.61
N LEU A 400 3.58 -15.79 5.71
CA LEU A 400 2.13 -15.70 5.71
C LEU A 400 1.71 -14.24 5.62
N VAL A 401 0.78 -13.95 4.72
CA VAL A 401 0.23 -12.61 4.50
C VAL A 401 -1.26 -12.64 4.79
N PHE A 402 -1.66 -11.95 5.84
CA PHE A 402 -3.05 -11.84 6.25
C PHE A 402 -3.69 -10.56 5.70
N CYS A 403 -4.92 -10.66 5.23
CA CYS A 403 -5.76 -9.51 4.83
C CYS A 403 -7.03 -9.50 5.69
N VAL A 404 -7.13 -8.55 6.63
CA VAL A 404 -8.34 -8.32 7.41
C VAL A 404 -9.17 -7.25 6.70
N ILE A 405 -10.35 -7.63 6.22
CA ILE A 405 -11.11 -6.82 5.27
C ILE A 405 -12.62 -6.85 5.59
N GLY A 406 -13.29 -5.72 5.40
CA GLY A 406 -14.75 -5.63 5.45
C GLY A 406 -15.39 -6.10 4.14
N ASP A 407 -16.68 -6.44 4.21
CA ASP A 407 -17.47 -6.98 3.11
C ASP A 407 -17.50 -6.09 1.86
N LEU A 408 -17.86 -4.82 1.98
CA LEU A 408 -17.93 -3.92 0.83
C LEU A 408 -16.57 -3.78 0.12
N SER A 409 -15.48 -3.72 0.89
CA SER A 409 -14.13 -3.66 0.33
C SER A 409 -13.76 -4.98 -0.37
N PHE A 410 -14.12 -6.11 0.22
CA PHE A 410 -13.87 -7.43 -0.35
C PHE A 410 -14.63 -7.63 -1.67
N PHE A 411 -15.96 -7.38 -1.67
CA PHE A 411 -16.77 -7.57 -2.89
C PHE A 411 -16.40 -6.59 -3.99
N TYR A 412 -15.99 -5.38 -3.63
CA TYR A 412 -15.50 -4.40 -4.59
C TYR A 412 -14.17 -4.82 -5.24
N ASP A 413 -13.32 -5.57 -4.53
CA ASP A 413 -11.97 -5.98 -4.98
C ASP A 413 -11.84 -7.51 -5.20
N GLN A 414 -12.96 -8.23 -5.34
CA GLN A 414 -12.99 -9.70 -5.46
C GLN A 414 -12.19 -10.24 -6.65
N ASN A 415 -11.99 -9.43 -7.71
CA ASN A 415 -11.20 -9.81 -8.88
C ASN A 415 -9.73 -10.08 -8.53
N ALA A 416 -9.26 -9.63 -7.38
CA ALA A 416 -7.96 -10.05 -6.84
C ALA A 416 -7.81 -11.58 -6.78
N LEU A 417 -8.88 -12.31 -6.48
CA LEU A 417 -8.87 -13.77 -6.35
C LEU A 417 -8.89 -14.50 -7.69
N TRP A 418 -9.23 -13.83 -8.78
CA TRP A 418 -9.22 -14.39 -10.13
C TRP A 418 -7.80 -14.62 -10.68
N ASN A 419 -6.79 -14.59 -9.83
CA ASN A 419 -5.40 -14.80 -10.19
C ASN A 419 -4.95 -16.21 -9.80
N GLN A 420 -4.51 -17.01 -10.78
CA GLN A 420 -4.07 -18.37 -10.58
C GLN A 420 -2.67 -18.49 -9.93
N ASN A 421 -1.91 -17.39 -9.84
CA ASN A 421 -0.59 -17.35 -9.20
C ASN A 421 -0.64 -17.30 -7.68
N LEU A 422 -1.81 -17.03 -7.09
CA LEU A 422 -1.98 -16.93 -5.63
C LEU A 422 -1.76 -18.29 -4.97
N LYS A 423 -1.03 -18.26 -3.86
CA LYS A 423 -0.66 -19.45 -3.05
C LYS A 423 -1.30 -19.40 -1.67
N GLY A 424 -1.15 -20.50 -0.95
CA GLY A 424 -1.70 -20.65 0.40
C GLY A 424 -1.09 -19.75 1.48
N ASN A 425 -0.08 -18.95 1.15
CA ASN A 425 0.43 -17.94 2.07
C ASN A 425 -0.47 -16.68 2.17
N LEU A 426 -1.42 -16.48 1.26
CA LEU A 426 -2.44 -15.44 1.39
C LEU A 426 -3.61 -15.95 2.23
N ARG A 427 -3.94 -15.25 3.32
CA ARG A 427 -4.97 -15.58 4.30
C ARG A 427 -5.93 -14.40 4.48
N ILE A 428 -7.22 -14.63 4.37
CA ILE A 428 -8.21 -13.54 4.36
C ILE A 428 -9.17 -13.74 5.54
N LEU A 429 -9.23 -12.74 6.43
CA LEU A 429 -10.24 -12.62 7.47
C LEU A 429 -11.28 -11.59 7.01
N LEU A 430 -12.43 -12.09 6.56
CA LEU A 430 -13.52 -11.26 6.06
C LEU A 430 -14.53 -10.96 7.19
N LEU A 431 -14.69 -9.68 7.49
CA LEU A 431 -15.63 -9.17 8.49
C LEU A 431 -16.93 -8.74 7.77
N ASN A 432 -17.86 -9.68 7.59
CA ASN A 432 -19.11 -9.46 6.86
C ASN A 432 -20.26 -9.12 7.81
N ASN A 433 -20.62 -7.83 7.86
CA ASN A 433 -21.79 -7.34 8.60
C ASN A 433 -22.94 -6.87 7.68
N GLY A 434 -22.85 -7.16 6.39
CA GLY A 434 -23.87 -6.89 5.39
C GLY A 434 -24.04 -5.42 5.04
N LYS A 435 -23.10 -4.53 5.42
CA LYS A 435 -23.18 -3.09 5.13
C LYS A 435 -21.90 -2.33 5.46
N GLY A 436 -21.82 -1.08 5.04
CA GLY A 436 -20.80 -0.14 5.49
C GLY A 436 -21.00 0.29 6.95
N GLY A 437 -20.54 -0.52 7.91
CA GLY A 437 -20.78 -0.32 9.36
C GLY A 437 -20.25 1.01 9.93
N ILE A 438 -19.31 1.68 9.26
CA ILE A 438 -18.84 3.02 9.68
C ILE A 438 -19.96 4.06 9.69
N PHE A 439 -20.96 3.91 8.84
CA PHE A 439 -22.08 4.87 8.72
C PHE A 439 -23.04 4.83 9.93
N ASP A 440 -22.99 3.76 10.73
CA ASP A 440 -23.76 3.67 11.98
C ASP A 440 -23.21 4.62 13.07
N THR A 441 -21.96 5.03 12.95
CA THR A 441 -21.27 5.89 13.94
C THR A 441 -21.27 7.38 13.58
N LEU A 442 -21.88 7.76 12.45
CA LEU A 442 -21.91 9.14 11.99
C LEU A 442 -23.16 9.86 12.51
N SER A 443 -22.93 10.77 13.46
CA SER A 443 -24.01 11.58 14.07
C SER A 443 -24.80 12.36 13.00
N GLY A 444 -26.12 12.29 13.08
CA GLY A 444 -27.07 12.95 12.18
C GLY A 444 -27.47 12.10 10.96
N LEU A 445 -26.69 11.10 10.60
CA LEU A 445 -27.01 10.23 9.46
C LEU A 445 -28.15 9.25 9.78
N GLU A 446 -28.36 8.95 11.06
CA GLU A 446 -29.46 8.11 11.54
C GLU A 446 -30.85 8.67 11.20
N GLN A 447 -30.95 9.98 10.94
CA GLN A 447 -32.19 10.63 10.55
C GLN A 447 -32.54 10.47 9.07
N SER A 448 -31.58 9.99 8.25
CA SER A 448 -31.78 9.85 6.82
C SER A 448 -32.38 8.48 6.46
N PRO A 449 -33.53 8.42 5.76
CA PRO A 449 -34.08 7.18 5.24
C PRO A 449 -33.21 6.53 4.16
N ALA A 450 -32.27 7.29 3.58
CA ALA A 450 -31.30 6.79 2.60
C ALA A 450 -30.12 6.08 3.25
N ARG A 451 -29.97 6.12 4.59
CA ARG A 451 -28.79 5.57 5.28
C ARG A 451 -28.55 4.10 4.93
N GLU A 452 -29.51 3.23 5.23
CA GLU A 452 -29.33 1.79 5.04
C GLU A 452 -29.27 1.39 3.56
N PRO A 453 -30.24 1.78 2.70
CA PRO A 453 -30.30 1.25 1.34
C PRO A 453 -29.25 1.86 0.40
N LEU A 454 -28.84 3.11 0.61
CA LEU A 454 -28.02 3.84 -0.36
C LEU A 454 -26.63 4.20 0.20
N VAL A 455 -26.56 4.73 1.42
CA VAL A 455 -25.29 5.22 1.98
C VAL A 455 -24.48 4.07 2.59
N ALA A 456 -25.11 3.20 3.37
CA ALA A 456 -24.47 2.04 3.97
C ALA A 456 -24.39 0.84 3.01
N ALA A 457 -25.07 0.90 1.87
CA ALA A 457 -25.07 -0.13 0.82
C ALA A 457 -25.36 -1.54 1.40
N GLN A 458 -26.47 -1.66 2.15
CA GLN A 458 -26.86 -2.92 2.78
C GLN A 458 -27.01 -4.06 1.76
N HIS A 459 -26.51 -5.24 2.12
CA HIS A 459 -26.54 -6.44 1.27
C HIS A 459 -26.62 -7.75 2.09
N HIS A 460 -26.83 -8.88 1.36
CA HIS A 460 -26.83 -10.22 1.93
C HIS A 460 -25.86 -11.15 1.19
N THR A 461 -24.79 -10.60 0.62
CA THR A 461 -23.82 -11.35 -0.19
C THR A 461 -22.85 -12.10 0.70
N SER A 462 -22.54 -13.36 0.35
CA SER A 462 -21.50 -14.17 0.97
C SER A 462 -20.34 -14.40 0.01
N ALA A 463 -19.15 -14.59 0.56
CA ALA A 463 -17.95 -14.90 -0.20
C ALA A 463 -17.87 -16.36 -0.66
N GLU A 464 -18.74 -17.25 -0.21
CA GLU A 464 -18.67 -18.70 -0.46
C GLU A 464 -18.59 -19.04 -1.96
N GLY A 465 -19.49 -18.47 -2.77
CA GLY A 465 -19.49 -18.72 -4.21
C GLY A 465 -18.23 -18.19 -4.93
N ILE A 466 -17.72 -17.06 -4.50
CA ILE A 466 -16.47 -16.46 -5.03
C ILE A 466 -15.26 -17.36 -4.70
N CYS A 467 -15.20 -17.86 -3.48
CA CYS A 467 -14.15 -18.76 -3.03
C CYS A 467 -14.16 -20.08 -3.81
N MET A 468 -15.35 -20.69 -3.98
CA MET A 468 -15.51 -21.90 -4.76
C MET A 468 -15.04 -21.72 -6.21
N GLN A 469 -15.44 -20.61 -6.85
CA GLN A 469 -15.09 -20.29 -8.22
C GLN A 469 -13.58 -20.12 -8.47
N ASN A 470 -12.86 -19.58 -7.46
CA ASN A 470 -11.45 -19.25 -7.55
C ASN A 470 -10.53 -20.24 -6.81
N ALA A 471 -11.05 -21.40 -6.42
CA ALA A 471 -10.32 -22.43 -5.66
C ALA A 471 -9.67 -21.90 -4.36
N VAL A 472 -10.36 -21.03 -3.64
CA VAL A 472 -9.97 -20.51 -2.33
C VAL A 472 -10.57 -21.39 -1.26
N GLY A 473 -9.76 -21.86 -0.29
CA GLY A 473 -10.28 -22.60 0.84
C GLY A 473 -11.16 -21.71 1.70
N TYR A 474 -12.38 -22.17 2.04
CA TYR A 474 -13.39 -21.34 2.66
C TYR A 474 -13.94 -21.96 3.95
N ARG A 475 -14.10 -21.12 4.97
CA ARG A 475 -14.90 -21.39 6.16
C ARG A 475 -15.74 -20.17 6.53
N LYS A 476 -16.88 -20.43 7.18
CA LYS A 476 -17.74 -19.39 7.75
C LYS A 476 -17.91 -19.57 9.25
N ALA A 477 -18.13 -18.48 9.95
CA ALA A 477 -18.41 -18.46 11.38
C ALA A 477 -19.56 -17.49 11.66
N ALA A 478 -20.59 -17.99 12.36
CA ALA A 478 -21.79 -17.23 12.74
C ALA A 478 -21.97 -17.15 14.28
N ASP A 479 -21.02 -17.69 15.03
CA ASP A 479 -20.98 -17.63 16.50
C ASP A 479 -19.53 -17.58 17.01
N MET A 480 -19.38 -17.36 18.31
CA MET A 480 -18.08 -17.21 18.98
C MET A 480 -17.20 -18.46 18.84
N GLN A 481 -17.77 -19.64 18.96
CA GLN A 481 -17.02 -20.90 18.91
C GLN A 481 -16.49 -21.15 17.50
N GLN A 482 -17.35 -20.99 16.49
CA GLN A 482 -16.96 -21.13 15.08
C GLN A 482 -15.90 -20.09 14.70
N MET A 483 -16.02 -18.87 15.21
CA MET A 483 -15.04 -17.80 14.97
C MET A 483 -13.66 -18.18 15.52
N GLN A 484 -13.58 -18.65 16.76
CA GLN A 484 -12.31 -19.07 17.38
C GLN A 484 -11.67 -20.22 16.60
N GLN A 485 -12.44 -21.29 16.32
CA GLN A 485 -11.96 -22.43 15.52
C GLN A 485 -11.56 -22.03 14.09
N GLY A 486 -12.30 -21.11 13.50
CA GLY A 486 -12.01 -20.58 12.17
C GLY A 486 -10.71 -19.76 12.13
N ILE A 487 -10.47 -18.94 13.14
CA ILE A 487 -9.22 -18.16 13.26
C ILE A 487 -8.03 -19.09 13.47
N ASP A 488 -8.13 -20.09 14.34
CA ASP A 488 -7.09 -21.09 14.54
C ASP A 488 -6.77 -21.83 13.23
N TRP A 489 -7.79 -22.22 12.48
CA TRP A 489 -7.62 -22.81 11.15
C TRP A 489 -6.95 -21.83 10.17
N LEU A 490 -7.37 -20.56 10.13
CA LEU A 490 -6.80 -19.56 9.23
C LEU A 490 -5.31 -19.33 9.50
N LEU A 491 -4.90 -19.42 10.77
CA LEU A 491 -3.52 -19.21 11.20
C LEU A 491 -2.63 -20.44 10.95
N THR A 492 -3.18 -21.67 11.08
CA THR A 492 -2.35 -22.88 11.19
C THR A 492 -2.50 -23.87 10.05
N ALA A 493 -3.59 -23.79 9.26
CA ALA A 493 -3.83 -24.78 8.20
C ALA A 493 -2.82 -24.66 7.07
N ASP A 494 -2.30 -25.80 6.62
CA ASP A 494 -1.51 -25.88 5.40
C ASP A 494 -2.42 -25.84 4.16
N SER A 495 -2.03 -25.12 3.13
CA SER A 495 -2.81 -24.98 1.90
C SER A 495 -1.95 -24.52 0.73
N GLU A 496 -2.20 -25.06 -0.45
CA GLU A 496 -1.57 -24.60 -1.70
C GLU A 496 -2.24 -23.35 -2.28
N ARG A 497 -3.52 -23.11 -1.92
CA ARG A 497 -4.31 -21.99 -2.40
C ARG A 497 -4.69 -21.06 -1.23
N PRO A 498 -5.05 -19.80 -1.50
CA PRO A 498 -5.50 -18.89 -0.45
C PRO A 498 -6.60 -19.48 0.44
N LEU A 499 -6.65 -19.05 1.70
CA LEU A 499 -7.72 -19.38 2.62
C LEU A 499 -8.52 -18.14 3.01
N LEU A 500 -9.83 -18.29 3.15
CA LEU A 500 -10.72 -17.25 3.61
C LEU A 500 -11.62 -17.74 4.74
N LEU A 501 -11.62 -17.01 5.85
CA LEU A 501 -12.59 -17.13 6.91
C LEU A 501 -13.57 -15.95 6.85
N GLU A 502 -14.85 -16.23 6.63
CA GLU A 502 -15.91 -15.24 6.66
C GLU A 502 -16.61 -15.21 8.02
N ILE A 503 -16.56 -14.08 8.72
CA ILE A 503 -17.30 -13.84 9.96
C ILE A 503 -18.63 -13.19 9.60
N LEU A 504 -19.72 -13.95 9.71
CA LEU A 504 -21.08 -13.49 9.43
C LEU A 504 -21.70 -12.86 10.67
N LEU A 505 -21.83 -11.54 10.63
CA LEU A 505 -22.43 -10.76 11.71
C LEU A 505 -23.82 -10.32 11.25
N SER A 506 -24.83 -11.06 11.68
CA SER A 506 -26.24 -10.79 11.37
C SER A 506 -26.77 -9.52 12.04
#